data_c3ce79e7277ec3d18da8b385fd821d0e
#
_entry.id   c3ce79e7277ec3d18da8b385fd821d0e
#
_cell.length_a   1.000
_cell.length_b   1.000
_cell.length_c   1.000
_cell.angle_alpha   90.00
_cell.angle_beta   90.00
_cell.angle_gamma   90.00
#
_symmetry.space_group_name_H-M   'P 1'
#
loop_
_entity.id
_entity.type
_entity.pdbx_description
1 polymer ?
#
loop_
_entity_poly.entity_id
_entity_poly.type
_entity_poly.pdbx_seq_one_letter_code
_entity_poly.pdbx_strand_id
1 'polypeptide(L)'
;MMNQETIHIRKLTTGYPGKGGTKIVAKDIDATIRSGELTCLLGANGVGKSTLLRTLSAFQPAVGGEIEIMGKKLTDYTDKQLATVIGVVLTEKCSLRNMTVEELVGMGRSPYTGFWGNLSKEDKKTVNDAIALVRIEDLKYRMVHTLSDGERQKVMIAKALAQETPVIFLDEPTAFLDFPSKVEIMQLLHHLSRSTNKTIFLSTHDLELALQIADKIWLMDKANGVTIGTPEDLSIDGCLSNFFSRKGIVFDMETGLFRIDNEFEKEDRKSTRLNSSHSY
;
A
#
# COMPACT_ATOMS: atom_id res chain seq x y z
N MET A 1 0.74 -22.27 -9.65
CA MET A 1 -0.57 -22.26 -8.95
C MET A 1 -1.39 -21.17 -9.60
N MET A 2 -2.68 -21.38 -9.92
CA MET A 2 -3.52 -20.31 -10.48
C MET A 2 -3.74 -19.26 -9.39
N ASN A 3 -3.48 -17.97 -9.70
CA ASN A 3 -3.78 -16.86 -8.81
C ASN A 3 -5.29 -16.82 -8.56
N GLN A 4 -5.71 -17.16 -7.34
CA GLN A 4 -7.11 -17.18 -6.96
C GLN A 4 -7.61 -15.74 -6.75
N GLU A 5 -8.82 -15.44 -7.20
CA GLU A 5 -9.46 -14.17 -6.88
C GLU A 5 -9.76 -14.11 -5.38
N THR A 6 -9.13 -13.14 -4.71
CA THR A 6 -9.21 -13.00 -3.26
C THR A 6 -10.17 -11.91 -2.85
N ILE A 7 -10.13 -10.78 -3.57
CA ILE A 7 -11.02 -9.63 -3.33
C ILE A 7 -11.75 -9.31 -4.61
N HIS A 8 -13.06 -9.19 -4.53
CA HIS A 8 -13.92 -8.76 -5.61
C HIS A 8 -14.69 -7.50 -5.22
N ILE A 9 -14.63 -6.47 -6.05
CA ILE A 9 -15.19 -5.14 -5.78
C ILE A 9 -16.14 -4.80 -6.92
N ARG A 10 -17.37 -4.39 -6.56
CA ARG A 10 -18.40 -4.00 -7.52
C ARG A 10 -18.97 -2.63 -7.18
N LYS A 11 -18.85 -1.69 -8.12
CA LYS A 11 -19.38 -0.32 -8.05
C LYS A 11 -19.12 0.35 -6.70
N LEU A 12 -17.92 0.13 -6.16
CA LEU A 12 -17.57 0.64 -4.83
C LEU A 12 -17.50 2.15 -4.84
N THR A 13 -18.21 2.76 -3.90
CA THR A 13 -18.13 4.18 -3.60
C THR A 13 -17.58 4.36 -2.19
N THR A 14 -16.51 5.13 -2.06
CA THR A 14 -15.86 5.42 -0.78
C THR A 14 -15.97 6.89 -0.42
N GLY A 15 -16.01 7.18 0.87
CA GLY A 15 -16.13 8.54 1.38
C GLY A 15 -16.07 8.56 2.90
N TYR A 16 -16.24 9.75 3.48
CA TYR A 16 -16.27 9.93 4.93
C TYR A 16 -17.29 11.02 5.33
N PRO A 17 -17.82 10.98 6.57
CA PRO A 17 -18.73 12.01 7.07
C PRO A 17 -18.06 13.38 7.06
N GLY A 18 -18.77 14.40 6.57
CA GLY A 18 -18.32 15.80 6.53
C GLY A 18 -19.38 16.75 7.08
N LYS A 19 -19.05 18.04 7.29
CA LYS A 19 -19.94 19.07 7.86
C LYS A 19 -21.23 19.33 7.06
N GLY A 20 -21.33 18.86 5.81
CA GLY A 20 -22.50 19.02 4.92
C GLY A 20 -23.04 17.72 4.34
N GLY A 21 -22.75 16.57 4.98
CA GLY A 21 -23.11 15.24 4.48
C GLY A 21 -21.87 14.38 4.19
N THR A 22 -22.05 13.25 3.53
CA THR A 22 -20.94 12.35 3.17
C THR A 22 -20.12 12.94 2.02
N LYS A 23 -18.84 13.16 2.27
CA LYS A 23 -17.88 13.55 1.23
C LYS A 23 -17.43 12.32 0.47
N ILE A 24 -17.81 12.20 -0.77
CA ILE A 24 -17.39 11.11 -1.66
C ILE A 24 -15.93 11.36 -2.08
N VAL A 25 -15.14 10.29 -2.05
CA VAL A 25 -13.71 10.29 -2.38
C VAL A 25 -13.44 9.57 -3.70
N ALA A 26 -14.06 8.41 -3.91
CA ALA A 26 -14.02 7.68 -5.17
C ALA A 26 -15.36 6.98 -5.42
N LYS A 27 -15.71 6.79 -6.68
CA LYS A 27 -16.99 6.20 -7.11
C LYS A 27 -16.76 5.11 -8.15
N ASP A 28 -17.74 4.20 -8.21
CA ASP A 28 -17.90 3.21 -9.28
C ASP A 28 -16.62 2.41 -9.55
N ILE A 29 -15.93 2.00 -8.48
CA ILE A 29 -14.72 1.16 -8.61
C ILE A 29 -15.18 -0.28 -8.81
N ASP A 30 -14.83 -0.85 -9.96
CA ASP A 30 -14.94 -2.28 -10.25
C ASP A 30 -13.54 -2.87 -10.37
N ALA A 31 -13.24 -3.88 -9.54
CA ALA A 31 -11.90 -4.45 -9.48
C ALA A 31 -11.87 -5.86 -8.93
N THR A 32 -10.84 -6.61 -9.30
CA THR A 32 -10.49 -7.89 -8.70
C THR A 32 -9.02 -7.88 -8.30
N ILE A 33 -8.72 -8.33 -7.08
CA ILE A 33 -7.36 -8.50 -6.58
C ILE A 33 -7.13 -9.99 -6.32
N ARG A 34 -5.96 -10.50 -6.74
CA ARG A 34 -5.65 -11.93 -6.70
C ARG A 34 -4.58 -12.26 -5.68
N SER A 35 -4.59 -13.52 -5.23
CA SER A 35 -3.52 -14.05 -4.39
C SER A 35 -2.19 -14.08 -5.15
N GLY A 36 -1.09 -13.93 -4.43
CA GLY A 36 0.25 -13.92 -5.02
C GLY A 36 0.61 -12.63 -5.76
N GLU A 37 -0.27 -11.62 -5.77
CA GLU A 37 -0.03 -10.32 -6.42
C GLU A 37 0.29 -9.24 -5.39
N LEU A 38 1.24 -8.37 -5.73
CA LEU A 38 1.49 -7.11 -5.06
C LEU A 38 0.77 -5.99 -5.81
N THR A 39 -0.26 -5.41 -5.21
CA THR A 39 -1.00 -4.28 -5.77
C THR A 39 -0.60 -2.98 -5.07
N CYS A 40 -0.23 -1.95 -5.84
CA CYS A 40 0.12 -0.63 -5.34
C CYS A 40 -0.96 0.41 -5.68
N LEU A 41 -1.47 1.10 -4.66
CA LEU A 41 -2.37 2.25 -4.80
C LEU A 41 -1.55 3.54 -4.81
N LEU A 42 -1.51 4.20 -5.95
CA LEU A 42 -0.80 5.46 -6.21
C LEU A 42 -1.77 6.62 -6.27
N GLY A 43 -1.32 7.78 -5.84
CA GLY A 43 -2.09 9.02 -5.94
C GLY A 43 -1.48 10.13 -5.10
N ALA A 44 -1.88 11.36 -5.39
CA ALA A 44 -1.42 12.52 -4.64
C ALA A 44 -1.84 12.46 -3.16
N ASN A 45 -1.13 13.20 -2.29
CA ASN A 45 -1.55 13.35 -0.90
C ASN A 45 -2.95 13.99 -0.82
N GLY A 46 -3.79 13.45 0.04
CA GLY A 46 -5.16 13.93 0.22
C GLY A 46 -6.14 13.58 -0.92
N VAL A 47 -5.75 12.71 -1.87
CA VAL A 47 -6.66 12.21 -2.92
C VAL A 47 -7.68 11.21 -2.38
N GLY A 48 -7.36 10.53 -1.27
CA GLY A 48 -8.25 9.57 -0.60
C GLY A 48 -7.73 8.14 -0.52
N LYS A 49 -6.42 7.89 -0.75
CA LYS A 49 -5.81 6.55 -0.67
C LYS A 49 -6.14 5.84 0.65
N SER A 50 -5.88 6.51 1.78
CA SER A 50 -6.16 5.92 3.11
C SER A 50 -7.66 5.71 3.34
N THR A 51 -8.55 6.54 2.76
CA THR A 51 -10.01 6.32 2.82
C THR A 51 -10.39 5.05 2.08
N LEU A 52 -9.88 4.85 0.86
CA LEU A 52 -10.12 3.63 0.08
C LEU A 52 -9.56 2.40 0.82
N LEU A 53 -8.31 2.47 1.30
CA LEU A 53 -7.68 1.38 2.03
C LEU A 53 -8.45 1.02 3.31
N ARG A 54 -8.90 2.02 4.09
CA ARG A 54 -9.75 1.80 5.27
C ARG A 54 -11.08 1.16 4.94
N THR A 55 -11.67 1.51 3.78
CA THR A 55 -12.91 0.87 3.32
C THR A 55 -12.69 -0.58 2.93
N LEU A 56 -11.61 -0.87 2.19
CA LEU A 56 -11.26 -2.24 1.78
C LEU A 56 -10.90 -3.14 2.98
N SER A 57 -10.29 -2.56 4.02
CA SER A 57 -9.90 -3.27 5.24
C SER A 57 -10.98 -3.31 6.33
N ALA A 58 -12.20 -2.88 6.03
CA ALA A 58 -13.35 -2.84 6.95
C ALA A 58 -13.21 -1.87 8.14
N PHE A 59 -12.22 -0.97 8.17
CA PHE A 59 -12.12 0.07 9.22
C PHE A 59 -13.16 1.18 9.08
N GLN A 60 -13.79 1.29 7.91
CA GLN A 60 -14.95 2.16 7.70
C GLN A 60 -15.90 1.52 6.68
N PRO A 61 -17.20 1.79 6.77
CA PRO A 61 -18.17 1.26 5.81
C PRO A 61 -17.99 1.89 4.42
N ALA A 62 -18.30 1.13 3.38
CA ALA A 62 -18.50 1.67 2.04
C ALA A 62 -19.72 2.61 2.03
N VAL A 63 -19.67 3.66 1.20
CA VAL A 63 -20.82 4.55 0.96
C VAL A 63 -21.81 3.89 -0.01
N GLY A 64 -21.32 3.04 -0.91
CA GLY A 64 -22.11 2.25 -1.85
C GLY A 64 -21.28 1.18 -2.52
N GLY A 65 -21.93 0.27 -3.23
CA GLY A 65 -21.29 -0.88 -3.85
C GLY A 65 -21.04 -2.03 -2.90
N GLU A 66 -20.30 -3.03 -3.36
CA GLU A 66 -20.03 -4.27 -2.63
C GLU A 66 -18.54 -4.61 -2.65
N ILE A 67 -18.07 -5.20 -1.55
CA ILE A 67 -16.74 -5.79 -1.42
C ILE A 67 -16.95 -7.24 -0.96
N GLU A 68 -16.40 -8.18 -1.70
CA GLU A 68 -16.33 -9.59 -1.31
C GLU A 68 -14.86 -9.95 -1.07
N ILE A 69 -14.57 -10.65 0.03
CA ILE A 69 -13.25 -11.19 0.33
C ILE A 69 -13.38 -12.69 0.55
N MET A 70 -12.56 -13.47 -0.13
CA MET A 70 -12.64 -14.94 -0.08
C MET A 70 -14.06 -15.48 -0.37
N GLY A 71 -14.78 -14.83 -1.32
CA GLY A 71 -16.13 -15.24 -1.75
C GLY A 71 -17.25 -14.89 -0.76
N LYS A 72 -16.98 -14.12 0.29
CA LYS A 72 -17.97 -13.67 1.27
C LYS A 72 -18.02 -12.15 1.32
N LYS A 73 -19.23 -11.56 1.40
CA LYS A 73 -19.40 -10.11 1.54
C LYS A 73 -18.70 -9.58 2.79
N LEU A 74 -18.02 -8.45 2.67
CA LEU A 74 -17.29 -7.83 3.78
C LEU A 74 -18.21 -7.52 4.97
N THR A 75 -19.46 -7.13 4.70
CA THR A 75 -20.50 -6.83 5.71
C THR A 75 -20.97 -8.05 6.50
N ASP A 76 -20.75 -9.26 5.99
CA ASP A 76 -21.23 -10.49 6.61
C ASP A 76 -20.20 -11.13 7.57
N TYR A 77 -19.01 -10.53 7.63
CA TYR A 77 -17.96 -10.95 8.56
C TYR A 77 -18.19 -10.35 9.95
N THR A 78 -18.01 -11.17 10.98
CA THR A 78 -17.83 -10.64 12.34
C THR A 78 -16.39 -10.11 12.51
N ASP A 79 -16.15 -9.22 13.49
CA ASP A 79 -14.81 -8.68 13.78
C ASP A 79 -13.77 -9.78 13.99
N LYS A 80 -14.15 -10.85 14.70
CA LYS A 80 -13.29 -12.01 14.92
C LYS A 80 -12.93 -12.74 13.63
N GLN A 81 -13.89 -12.89 12.71
CA GLN A 81 -13.64 -13.50 11.40
C GLN A 81 -12.77 -12.57 10.55
N LEU A 82 -13.02 -11.25 10.54
CA LEU A 82 -12.19 -10.28 9.82
C LEU A 82 -10.74 -10.34 10.27
N ALA A 83 -10.50 -10.46 11.58
CA ALA A 83 -9.16 -10.57 12.13
C ALA A 83 -8.41 -11.85 11.70
N THR A 84 -9.09 -12.87 11.15
CA THR A 84 -8.44 -14.05 10.56
C THR A 84 -8.33 -13.99 9.04
N VAL A 85 -8.88 -12.95 8.40
CA VAL A 85 -8.91 -12.80 6.94
C VAL A 85 -8.08 -11.59 6.48
N ILE A 86 -8.06 -10.52 7.27
CA ILE A 86 -7.39 -9.27 6.93
C ILE A 86 -6.33 -8.93 7.98
N GLY A 87 -5.08 -8.78 7.55
CA GLY A 87 -4.01 -8.15 8.30
C GLY A 87 -3.82 -6.71 7.85
N VAL A 88 -3.49 -5.80 8.78
CA VAL A 88 -3.29 -4.38 8.44
C VAL A 88 -2.02 -3.85 9.10
N VAL A 89 -1.22 -3.12 8.31
CA VAL A 89 -0.07 -2.35 8.75
C VAL A 89 -0.35 -0.88 8.47
N LEU A 90 -0.44 -0.07 9.55
CA LEU A 90 -0.69 1.36 9.45
C LEU A 90 0.61 2.16 9.57
N THR A 91 0.62 3.35 8.98
CA THR A 91 1.76 4.28 9.02
C THR A 91 2.00 4.88 10.41
N GLU A 92 1.03 4.78 11.33
CA GLU A 92 1.11 5.41 12.64
C GLU A 92 2.29 4.86 13.45
N LYS A 93 3.15 5.77 13.93
CA LYS A 93 4.25 5.41 14.84
C LYS A 93 3.68 5.01 16.20
N CYS A 94 3.46 3.72 16.41
CA CYS A 94 3.18 3.21 17.74
C CYS A 94 4.42 3.40 18.62
N SER A 95 4.33 4.26 19.64
CA SER A 95 5.38 4.42 20.66
C SER A 95 5.31 3.26 21.66
N LEU A 96 5.67 2.06 21.20
CA LEU A 96 5.71 0.87 22.04
C LEU A 96 7.00 0.91 22.87
N ARG A 97 6.89 1.36 24.14
CA ARG A 97 7.97 1.31 25.11
C ARG A 97 7.89 -0.04 25.85
N ASN A 98 9.04 -0.61 26.15
CA ASN A 98 9.18 -1.84 26.95
C ASN A 98 8.57 -3.11 26.30
N MET A 99 8.69 -3.26 25.00
CA MET A 99 8.27 -4.45 24.28
C MET A 99 9.41 -4.90 23.36
N THR A 100 9.70 -6.20 23.35
CA THR A 100 10.65 -6.83 22.42
C THR A 100 10.01 -7.06 21.05
N VAL A 101 10.84 -7.33 20.04
CA VAL A 101 10.37 -7.71 18.69
C VAL A 101 9.50 -8.97 18.75
N GLU A 102 9.93 -10.01 19.47
CA GLU A 102 9.15 -11.25 19.61
C GLU A 102 7.78 -11.01 20.22
N GLU A 103 7.69 -10.19 21.27
CA GLU A 103 6.42 -9.84 21.90
C GLU A 103 5.50 -9.08 20.94
N LEU A 104 6.04 -8.10 20.19
CA LEU A 104 5.26 -7.33 19.23
C LEU A 104 4.75 -8.22 18.07
N VAL A 105 5.59 -9.09 17.52
CA VAL A 105 5.17 -10.04 16.47
C VAL A 105 4.15 -11.02 17.03
N GLY A 106 4.33 -11.47 18.29
CA GLY A 106 3.39 -12.32 19.02
C GLY A 106 1.97 -11.73 19.14
N MET A 107 1.84 -10.40 19.19
CA MET A 107 0.52 -9.76 19.16
C MET A 107 -0.28 -10.06 17.87
N GLY A 108 0.38 -10.42 16.78
CA GLY A 108 -0.28 -10.90 15.57
C GLY A 108 -1.13 -12.16 15.81
N ARG A 109 -0.85 -12.92 16.87
CA ARG A 109 -1.62 -14.13 17.22
C ARG A 109 -2.88 -13.83 18.03
N SER A 110 -3.19 -12.57 18.35
CA SER A 110 -4.36 -12.19 19.15
C SER A 110 -5.69 -12.80 18.69
N PRO A 111 -5.98 -12.97 17.38
CA PRO A 111 -7.22 -13.60 16.95
C PRO A 111 -7.36 -15.08 17.34
N TYR A 112 -6.24 -15.74 17.64
CA TYR A 112 -6.14 -17.18 17.93
C TYR A 112 -5.91 -17.47 19.41
N THR A 113 -5.47 -16.48 20.19
CA THR A 113 -5.24 -16.63 21.62
C THR A 113 -6.54 -16.42 22.41
N GLY A 114 -6.62 -17.05 23.60
CA GLY A 114 -7.72 -16.81 24.53
C GLY A 114 -7.61 -15.46 25.26
N PHE A 115 -8.50 -15.22 26.21
CA PHE A 115 -8.59 -13.98 26.99
C PHE A 115 -7.26 -13.54 27.63
N TRP A 116 -6.43 -14.47 28.04
CA TRP A 116 -5.14 -14.20 28.70
C TRP A 116 -3.98 -13.95 27.71
N GLY A 117 -4.22 -14.07 26.41
CA GLY A 117 -3.19 -13.79 25.38
C GLY A 117 -1.98 -14.75 25.40
N ASN A 118 -2.07 -15.88 26.09
CA ASN A 118 -0.97 -16.84 26.18
C ASN A 118 -0.73 -17.53 24.84
N LEU A 119 0.51 -17.47 24.34
CA LEU A 119 0.93 -18.12 23.12
C LEU A 119 1.16 -19.62 23.34
N SER A 120 0.52 -20.45 22.54
CA SER A 120 0.78 -21.89 22.45
C SER A 120 2.16 -22.17 21.84
N LYS A 121 2.56 -23.45 21.81
CA LYS A 121 3.79 -23.85 21.10
C LYS A 121 3.71 -23.58 19.61
N GLU A 122 2.53 -23.77 19.01
CA GLU A 122 2.27 -23.48 17.60
C GLU A 122 2.32 -21.96 17.31
N ASP A 123 1.73 -21.14 18.17
CA ASP A 123 1.79 -19.69 18.03
C ASP A 123 3.24 -19.18 18.07
N LYS A 124 4.04 -19.71 19.00
CA LYS A 124 5.49 -19.38 19.09
C LYS A 124 6.25 -19.80 17.84
N LYS A 125 5.89 -20.94 17.23
CA LYS A 125 6.48 -21.36 15.96
C LYS A 125 6.10 -20.37 14.86
N THR A 126 4.81 -20.04 14.70
CA THR A 126 4.32 -19.07 13.71
C THR A 126 5.02 -17.71 13.87
N VAL A 127 5.22 -17.24 15.11
CA VAL A 127 5.96 -16.01 15.40
C VAL A 127 7.41 -16.09 14.90
N ASN A 128 8.10 -17.20 15.17
CA ASN A 128 9.47 -17.40 14.71
C ASN A 128 9.55 -17.49 13.17
N ASP A 129 8.62 -18.20 12.55
CA ASP A 129 8.52 -18.32 11.10
C ASP A 129 8.30 -16.95 10.44
N ALA A 130 7.42 -16.12 11.04
CA ALA A 130 7.18 -14.75 10.55
C ALA A 130 8.43 -13.85 10.70
N ILE A 131 9.17 -13.95 11.79
CA ILE A 131 10.44 -13.24 12.02
C ILE A 131 11.49 -13.64 10.96
N ALA A 132 11.61 -14.95 10.69
CA ALA A 132 12.53 -15.48 9.67
C ALA A 132 12.15 -15.04 8.25
N LEU A 133 10.85 -15.01 7.91
CA LEU A 133 10.38 -14.56 6.59
C LEU A 133 10.78 -13.11 6.26
N VAL A 134 10.91 -12.25 7.26
CA VAL A 134 11.33 -10.85 7.06
C VAL A 134 12.83 -10.64 7.38
N ARG A 135 13.56 -11.69 7.72
CA ARG A 135 15.01 -11.71 7.97
C ARG A 135 15.45 -10.76 9.08
N ILE A 136 14.82 -10.88 10.26
CA ILE A 136 15.15 -10.10 11.46
C ILE A 136 15.35 -10.96 12.70
N GLU A 137 15.85 -12.19 12.55
CA GLU A 137 16.07 -13.14 13.65
C GLU A 137 17.05 -12.60 14.71
N ASP A 138 18.03 -11.84 14.28
CA ASP A 138 19.02 -11.16 15.12
C ASP A 138 18.43 -10.04 15.98
N LEU A 139 17.26 -9.50 15.58
CA LEU A 139 16.54 -8.45 16.31
C LEU A 139 15.52 -8.99 17.31
N LYS A 140 15.26 -10.29 17.31
CA LYS A 140 14.16 -10.95 18.02
C LYS A 140 13.98 -10.48 19.47
N TYR A 141 15.08 -10.34 20.22
CA TYR A 141 15.06 -9.96 21.64
C TYR A 141 15.36 -8.48 21.87
N ARG A 142 15.57 -7.68 20.82
CA ARG A 142 15.78 -6.24 20.95
C ARG A 142 14.47 -5.52 21.30
N MET A 143 14.59 -4.42 22.03
CA MET A 143 13.46 -3.54 22.33
C MET A 143 13.05 -2.75 21.09
N VAL A 144 11.76 -2.72 20.76
CA VAL A 144 11.21 -2.07 19.57
C VAL A 144 11.59 -0.60 19.45
N HIS A 145 11.69 0.12 20.58
CA HIS A 145 12.06 1.53 20.58
C HIS A 145 13.53 1.81 20.22
N THR A 146 14.39 0.78 20.18
CA THR A 146 15.81 0.88 19.81
C THR A 146 16.06 0.60 18.32
N LEU A 147 15.01 0.25 17.58
CA LEU A 147 15.10 -0.10 16.15
C LEU A 147 15.13 1.15 15.27
N SER A 148 15.85 1.05 14.16
CA SER A 148 15.70 1.99 13.05
C SER A 148 14.29 1.93 12.45
N ASP A 149 13.90 2.95 11.67
CA ASP A 149 12.56 2.98 11.07
C ASP A 149 12.38 1.80 10.09
N GLY A 150 13.41 1.40 9.32
CA GLY A 150 13.37 0.23 8.43
C GLY A 150 13.24 -1.10 9.18
N GLU A 151 14.03 -1.31 10.26
CA GLU A 151 13.91 -2.49 11.11
C GLU A 151 12.52 -2.56 11.75
N ARG A 152 12.01 -1.43 12.25
CA ARG A 152 10.66 -1.35 12.82
C ARG A 152 9.58 -1.70 11.81
N GLN A 153 9.73 -1.25 10.56
CA GLN A 153 8.79 -1.58 9.48
C GLN A 153 8.76 -3.07 9.20
N LYS A 154 9.93 -3.74 9.15
CA LYS A 154 10.00 -5.20 9.02
C LYS A 154 9.30 -5.92 10.18
N VAL A 155 9.44 -5.42 11.40
CA VAL A 155 8.74 -5.99 12.58
C VAL A 155 7.23 -5.84 12.44
N MET A 156 6.72 -4.71 11.95
CA MET A 156 5.29 -4.53 11.71
C MET A 156 4.75 -5.46 10.61
N ILE A 157 5.55 -5.71 9.57
CA ILE A 157 5.22 -6.69 8.52
C ILE A 157 5.23 -8.11 9.12
N ALA A 158 6.24 -8.47 9.93
CA ALA A 158 6.28 -9.76 10.62
C ALA A 158 5.06 -9.99 11.51
N LYS A 159 4.61 -8.96 12.26
CA LYS A 159 3.37 -9.00 13.04
C LYS A 159 2.16 -9.33 12.17
N ALA A 160 2.03 -8.70 11.01
CA ALA A 160 0.92 -8.97 10.09
C ALA A 160 1.02 -10.38 9.47
N LEU A 161 2.24 -10.88 9.21
CA LEU A 161 2.46 -12.26 8.76
C LEU A 161 2.11 -13.29 9.83
N ALA A 162 2.46 -13.02 11.09
CA ALA A 162 2.14 -13.90 12.23
C ALA A 162 0.61 -14.03 12.44
N GLN A 163 -0.17 -13.10 11.95
CA GLN A 163 -1.64 -13.19 11.95
C GLN A 163 -2.18 -14.23 10.95
N GLU A 164 -1.34 -14.75 10.03
CA GLU A 164 -1.68 -15.79 9.03
C GLU A 164 -2.90 -15.47 8.14
N THR A 165 -3.21 -14.20 7.94
CA THR A 165 -4.32 -13.77 7.07
C THR A 165 -3.99 -13.94 5.59
N PRO A 166 -4.96 -14.29 4.73
CA PRO A 166 -4.77 -14.35 3.27
C PRO A 166 -4.57 -12.97 2.64
N VAL A 167 -5.05 -11.91 3.27
CA VAL A 167 -4.97 -10.52 2.77
C VAL A 167 -4.19 -9.66 3.75
N ILE A 168 -3.27 -8.83 3.24
CA ILE A 168 -2.54 -7.83 4.02
C ILE A 168 -2.66 -6.48 3.32
N PHE A 169 -3.22 -5.50 4.04
CA PHE A 169 -3.25 -4.09 3.64
C PHE A 169 -2.15 -3.32 4.35
N LEU A 170 -1.41 -2.46 3.60
CA LEU A 170 -0.38 -1.60 4.19
C LEU A 170 -0.62 -0.15 3.76
N ASP A 171 -0.72 0.75 4.73
CA ASP A 171 -0.85 2.18 4.45
C ASP A 171 0.53 2.84 4.50
N GLU A 172 1.04 3.25 3.34
CA GLU A 172 2.35 3.88 3.13
C GLU A 172 3.53 3.19 3.86
N PRO A 173 3.79 1.89 3.61
CA PRO A 173 4.81 1.13 4.36
C PRO A 173 6.24 1.62 4.16
N THR A 174 6.49 2.47 3.18
CA THR A 174 7.80 3.08 2.88
C THR A 174 7.94 4.50 3.39
N ALA A 175 6.92 5.04 4.09
CA ALA A 175 6.98 6.40 4.64
C ALA A 175 8.12 6.54 5.66
N PHE A 176 8.81 7.68 5.58
CA PHE A 176 9.94 8.05 6.46
C PHE A 176 11.20 7.19 6.34
N LEU A 177 11.27 6.28 5.37
CA LEU A 177 12.45 5.47 5.09
C LEU A 177 13.37 6.18 4.09
N ASP A 178 14.68 5.93 4.20
CA ASP A 178 15.65 6.26 3.17
C ASP A 178 15.45 5.38 1.92
N PHE A 179 16.02 5.78 0.79
CA PHE A 179 15.79 5.09 -0.48
C PHE A 179 16.19 3.61 -0.45
N PRO A 180 17.37 3.20 0.08
CA PRO A 180 17.72 1.78 0.19
C PRO A 180 16.72 0.96 1.00
N SER A 181 16.27 1.48 2.14
CA SER A 181 15.27 0.81 2.98
C SER A 181 13.91 0.70 2.29
N LYS A 182 13.49 1.71 1.51
CA LYS A 182 12.27 1.64 0.69
C LYS A 182 12.33 0.50 -0.33
N VAL A 183 13.45 0.40 -1.06
CA VAL A 183 13.68 -0.67 -2.04
C VAL A 183 13.59 -2.03 -1.34
N GLU A 184 14.27 -2.18 -0.20
CA GLU A 184 14.27 -3.42 0.56
C GLU A 184 12.86 -3.83 1.01
N ILE A 185 12.07 -2.90 1.56
CA ILE A 185 10.69 -3.19 1.98
C ILE A 185 9.81 -3.56 0.77
N MET A 186 9.91 -2.87 -0.34
CA MET A 186 9.11 -3.17 -1.53
C MET A 186 9.47 -4.54 -2.12
N GLN A 187 10.76 -4.87 -2.21
CA GLN A 187 11.22 -6.20 -2.65
C GLN A 187 10.77 -7.30 -1.69
N LEU A 188 10.82 -7.06 -0.38
CA LEU A 188 10.34 -7.98 0.63
C LEU A 188 8.84 -8.26 0.44
N LEU A 189 8.01 -7.22 0.30
CA LEU A 189 6.56 -7.37 0.11
C LEU A 189 6.23 -8.12 -1.18
N HIS A 190 6.92 -7.84 -2.28
CA HIS A 190 6.75 -8.57 -3.54
C HIS A 190 7.17 -10.04 -3.40
N HIS A 191 8.30 -10.32 -2.74
CA HIS A 191 8.72 -11.70 -2.47
C HIS A 191 7.68 -12.43 -1.59
N LEU A 192 7.19 -11.78 -0.54
CA LEU A 192 6.19 -12.35 0.37
C LEU A 192 4.86 -12.65 -0.34
N SER A 193 4.38 -11.78 -1.22
CA SER A 193 3.13 -12.05 -1.96
C SER A 193 3.24 -13.37 -2.72
N ARG A 194 4.35 -13.61 -3.41
CA ARG A 194 4.59 -14.80 -4.22
C ARG A 194 4.90 -16.05 -3.40
N SER A 195 5.83 -15.94 -2.44
CA SER A 195 6.31 -17.10 -1.65
C SER A 195 5.24 -17.62 -0.69
N THR A 196 4.36 -16.77 -0.18
CA THR A 196 3.29 -17.13 0.75
C THR A 196 1.89 -17.18 0.10
N ASN A 197 1.81 -16.87 -1.19
CA ASN A 197 0.56 -16.78 -1.96
C ASN A 197 -0.49 -15.84 -1.32
N LYS A 198 -0.03 -14.80 -0.60
CA LYS A 198 -0.90 -13.80 0.02
C LYS A 198 -1.25 -12.69 -0.97
N THR A 199 -2.42 -12.11 -0.79
CA THR A 199 -2.80 -10.86 -1.43
C THR A 199 -2.20 -9.70 -0.64
N ILE A 200 -1.31 -8.92 -1.26
CA ILE A 200 -0.71 -7.74 -0.63
C ILE A 200 -1.16 -6.50 -1.40
N PHE A 201 -1.83 -5.59 -0.68
CA PHE A 201 -2.30 -4.32 -1.22
C PHE A 201 -1.73 -3.18 -0.37
N LEU A 202 -0.97 -2.28 -0.99
CA LEU A 202 -0.38 -1.16 -0.28
C LEU A 202 -0.69 0.19 -0.93
N SER A 203 -0.78 1.25 -0.12
CA SER A 203 -0.75 2.62 -0.61
C SER A 203 0.69 3.12 -0.62
N THR A 204 1.06 3.90 -1.62
CA THR A 204 2.38 4.56 -1.68
C THR A 204 2.32 5.84 -2.51
N HIS A 205 3.31 6.70 -2.31
CA HIS A 205 3.59 7.84 -3.18
C HIS A 205 4.90 7.66 -3.98
N ASP A 206 5.61 6.55 -3.74
CA ASP A 206 6.87 6.21 -4.43
C ASP A 206 6.55 5.55 -5.79
N LEU A 207 6.29 6.39 -6.78
CA LEU A 207 5.88 5.97 -8.10
C LEU A 207 6.90 5.05 -8.80
N GLU A 208 8.16 5.45 -8.82
CA GLU A 208 9.20 4.70 -9.54
C GLU A 208 9.36 3.29 -8.98
N LEU A 209 9.33 3.14 -7.66
CA LEU A 209 9.40 1.83 -7.02
C LEU A 209 8.15 0.99 -7.30
N ALA A 210 6.97 1.61 -7.28
CA ALA A 210 5.73 0.90 -7.57
C ALA A 210 5.71 0.39 -9.03
N LEU A 211 6.13 1.21 -9.99
CA LEU A 211 6.19 0.81 -11.41
C LEU A 211 7.17 -0.34 -11.67
N GLN A 212 8.26 -0.41 -10.90
CA GLN A 212 9.28 -1.45 -11.09
C GLN A 212 8.94 -2.78 -10.39
N ILE A 213 8.10 -2.77 -9.35
CA ILE A 213 7.95 -3.92 -8.45
C ILE A 213 6.52 -4.45 -8.40
N ALA A 214 5.51 -3.61 -8.61
CA ALA A 214 4.11 -4.02 -8.47
C ALA A 214 3.63 -4.88 -9.65
N ASP A 215 2.80 -5.88 -9.36
CA ASP A 215 2.09 -6.66 -10.39
C ASP A 215 0.88 -5.89 -10.93
N LYS A 216 0.25 -5.06 -10.07
CA LYS A 216 -0.91 -4.21 -10.40
C LYS A 216 -0.75 -2.84 -9.78
N ILE A 217 -1.22 -1.83 -10.51
CA ILE A 217 -1.25 -0.44 -10.05
C ILE A 217 -2.69 0.08 -10.12
N TRP A 218 -3.07 0.78 -9.06
CA TRP A 218 -4.29 1.57 -8.98
C TRP A 218 -3.88 3.04 -8.92
N LEU A 219 -4.17 3.79 -9.98
CA LEU A 219 -3.93 5.24 -10.04
C LEU A 219 -5.17 5.96 -9.56
N MET A 220 -5.07 6.66 -8.43
CA MET A 220 -6.19 7.41 -7.87
C MET A 220 -6.04 8.90 -8.16
N ASP A 221 -6.99 9.47 -8.89
CA ASP A 221 -7.06 10.88 -9.27
C ASP A 221 -8.42 11.47 -8.93
N LYS A 222 -8.47 12.77 -8.56
CA LYS A 222 -9.74 13.43 -8.22
C LYS A 222 -10.67 13.63 -9.42
N ALA A 223 -10.11 13.76 -10.62
CA ALA A 223 -10.88 14.02 -11.82
C ALA A 223 -11.34 12.72 -12.51
N ASN A 224 -10.48 11.68 -12.49
CA ASN A 224 -10.68 10.45 -13.27
C ASN A 224 -11.06 9.25 -12.39
N GLY A 225 -11.12 9.42 -11.05
CA GLY A 225 -11.41 8.32 -10.12
C GLY A 225 -10.22 7.38 -9.96
N VAL A 226 -10.45 6.07 -10.13
CA VAL A 226 -9.42 5.03 -10.00
C VAL A 226 -9.25 4.32 -11.33
N THR A 227 -8.04 4.38 -11.89
CA THR A 227 -7.63 3.63 -13.09
C THR A 227 -6.75 2.45 -12.66
N ILE A 228 -7.00 1.27 -13.19
CA ILE A 228 -6.37 0.00 -12.77
C ILE A 228 -5.72 -0.67 -13.96
N GLY A 229 -4.48 -1.10 -13.82
CA GLY A 229 -3.75 -1.83 -14.86
C GLY A 229 -2.43 -2.42 -14.36
N THR A 230 -1.73 -3.15 -15.23
CA THR A 230 -0.32 -3.45 -15.00
C THR A 230 0.53 -2.19 -15.23
N PRO A 231 1.76 -2.10 -14.71
CA PRO A 231 2.65 -0.99 -15.02
C PRO A 231 2.81 -0.76 -16.54
N GLU A 232 2.90 -1.85 -17.30
CA GLU A 232 3.09 -1.83 -18.76
C GLU A 232 1.84 -1.29 -19.46
N ASP A 233 0.64 -1.82 -19.15
CA ASP A 233 -0.61 -1.37 -19.74
C ASP A 233 -0.82 0.13 -19.51
N LEU A 234 -0.66 0.60 -18.26
CA LEU A 234 -0.82 2.01 -17.89
C LEU A 234 0.21 2.93 -18.57
N SER A 235 1.39 2.40 -18.90
CA SER A 235 2.40 3.12 -19.67
C SER A 235 1.99 3.25 -21.13
N ILE A 236 1.60 2.14 -21.78
CA ILE A 236 1.24 2.08 -23.20
C ILE A 236 -0.02 2.91 -23.48
N ASP A 237 -1.03 2.82 -22.62
CA ASP A 237 -2.29 3.56 -22.75
C ASP A 237 -2.15 5.07 -22.48
N GLY A 238 -0.94 5.54 -22.12
CA GLY A 238 -0.68 6.93 -21.80
C GLY A 238 -1.33 7.41 -20.48
N CYS A 239 -1.89 6.50 -19.69
CA CYS A 239 -2.52 6.83 -18.40
C CYS A 239 -1.51 7.45 -17.43
N LEU A 240 -0.28 6.95 -17.39
CA LEU A 240 0.80 7.52 -16.57
C LEU A 240 1.14 8.93 -17.03
N SER A 241 1.33 9.15 -18.33
CA SER A 241 1.63 10.47 -18.89
C SER A 241 0.54 11.47 -18.54
N ASN A 242 -0.74 11.11 -18.69
CA ASN A 242 -1.87 11.98 -18.36
C ASN A 242 -1.99 12.26 -16.86
N PHE A 243 -1.66 11.27 -16.01
CA PHE A 243 -1.71 11.42 -14.55
C PHE A 243 -0.64 12.40 -14.04
N PHE A 244 0.53 12.43 -14.67
CA PHE A 244 1.69 13.24 -14.25
C PHE A 244 1.86 14.54 -15.02
N SER A 245 1.38 14.67 -16.26
CA SER A 245 1.50 15.89 -17.08
C SER A 245 0.94 17.14 -16.38
N ARG A 246 -0.12 16.98 -15.60
CA ARG A 246 -0.72 18.05 -14.79
C ARG A 246 0.19 18.61 -13.69
N LYS A 247 1.34 17.97 -13.45
CA LYS A 247 2.32 18.36 -12.40
C LYS A 247 3.64 18.85 -13.00
N GLY A 248 3.70 19.09 -14.32
CA GLY A 248 4.95 19.44 -15.00
C GLY A 248 5.94 18.25 -15.05
N ILE A 249 5.44 17.03 -14.93
CA ILE A 249 6.25 15.82 -15.03
C ILE A 249 5.84 15.10 -16.31
N VAL A 250 6.80 14.77 -17.16
CA VAL A 250 6.59 14.01 -18.40
C VAL A 250 7.14 12.61 -18.22
N PHE A 251 6.31 11.61 -18.47
CA PHE A 251 6.75 10.22 -18.53
C PHE A 251 7.31 9.95 -19.92
N ASP A 252 8.57 9.56 -19.98
CA ASP A 252 9.26 9.20 -21.22
C ASP A 252 9.04 7.70 -21.48
N MET A 253 8.23 7.39 -22.49
CA MET A 253 7.88 6.00 -22.83
C MET A 253 9.06 5.20 -23.41
N GLU A 254 10.08 5.84 -23.97
CA GLU A 254 11.25 5.14 -24.51
C GLU A 254 12.21 4.70 -23.42
N THR A 255 12.38 5.54 -22.40
CA THR A 255 13.31 5.27 -21.29
C THR A 255 12.63 4.71 -20.04
N GLY A 256 11.29 4.79 -19.94
CA GLY A 256 10.54 4.46 -18.73
C GLY A 256 10.79 5.39 -17.54
N LEU A 257 11.40 6.55 -17.78
CA LEU A 257 11.80 7.52 -16.75
C LEU A 257 10.89 8.75 -16.74
N PHE A 258 10.80 9.37 -15.56
CA PHE A 258 10.12 10.66 -15.42
C PHE A 258 11.11 11.81 -15.65
N ARG A 259 10.69 12.77 -16.47
CA ARG A 259 11.43 14.04 -16.69
C ARG A 259 10.60 15.20 -16.15
N ILE A 260 11.26 16.18 -15.57
CA ILE A 260 10.64 17.46 -15.21
C ILE A 260 10.58 18.31 -16.47
N ASP A 261 9.38 18.76 -16.88
CA ASP A 261 9.23 19.75 -17.95
C ASP A 261 9.56 21.13 -17.35
N ASN A 262 10.80 21.59 -17.57
CA ASN A 262 11.27 22.90 -17.10
C ASN A 262 10.63 24.01 -17.95
N GLU A 263 9.41 24.41 -17.63
CA GLU A 263 8.77 25.61 -18.23
C GLU A 263 9.60 26.88 -17.99
N PHE A 264 10.35 26.96 -16.90
CA PHE A 264 11.23 28.08 -16.57
C PHE A 264 12.33 28.31 -17.63
N GLU A 265 12.88 27.27 -18.24
CA GLU A 265 13.86 27.42 -19.32
C GLU A 265 13.25 27.98 -20.63
N LYS A 266 11.93 27.79 -20.85
CA LYS A 266 11.28 28.33 -22.05
C LYS A 266 10.99 29.82 -21.95
N GLU A 267 10.76 30.35 -20.74
CA GLU A 267 10.62 31.80 -20.53
C GLU A 267 11.96 32.56 -20.63
N ASP A 268 13.03 32.01 -20.06
CA ASP A 268 14.34 32.60 -20.15
C ASP A 268 14.88 32.65 -21.61
N ARG A 269 14.62 31.60 -22.40
CA ARG A 269 14.98 31.59 -23.83
C ARG A 269 14.16 32.59 -24.68
N LYS A 270 12.91 32.87 -24.26
CA LYS A 270 12.10 33.92 -24.90
C LYS A 270 12.55 35.32 -24.51
N SER A 271 12.88 35.54 -23.23
CA SER A 271 13.37 36.82 -22.74
C SER A 271 14.74 37.18 -23.32
N THR A 272 15.64 36.19 -23.47
CA THR A 272 16.97 36.39 -24.07
C THR A 272 16.89 36.68 -25.58
N ARG A 273 15.92 36.09 -26.30
CA ARG A 273 15.71 36.39 -27.73
C ARG A 273 15.08 37.76 -27.97
N LEU A 274 14.24 38.27 -27.05
CA LEU A 274 13.65 39.61 -27.15
C LEU A 274 14.68 40.73 -26.87
N ASN A 275 15.68 40.48 -26.00
CA ASN A 275 16.73 41.44 -25.70
C ASN A 275 17.81 41.50 -26.78
N SER A 276 17.98 40.50 -27.63
CA SER A 276 18.94 40.49 -28.73
C SER A 276 18.44 41.16 -30.02
N SER A 277 17.14 41.55 -30.10
CA SER A 277 16.54 42.22 -31.26
C SER A 277 16.42 43.73 -31.13
N HIS A 278 16.97 44.33 -30.05
CA HIS A 278 16.99 45.79 -29.83
C HIS A 278 18.40 46.42 -29.81
N SER A 279 19.37 45.80 -30.44
CA SER A 279 20.72 46.39 -30.60
C SER A 279 21.06 46.48 -32.08
N TYR A 280 20.46 47.47 -32.77
CA TYR A 280 20.99 48.13 -33.97
C TYR A 280 20.46 49.54 -34.02
#